data_14f70b89e3d24655bce579d5b0d3adf8
#
_entry.id   14f70b89e3d24655bce579d5b0d3adf8
#
_cell.length_a   1.000
_cell.length_b   1.000
_cell.length_c   1.000
_cell.angle_alpha   90.00
_cell.angle_beta   90.00
_cell.angle_gamma   90.00
#
_symmetry.space_group_name_H-M   'P 1'
#
loop_
_entity.id
_entity.type
_entity.pdbx_description
1 polymer ?
#
loop_
_entity_poly.entity_id
_entity_poly.type
_entity_poly.pdbx_seq_one_letter_code
_entity_poly.pdbx_strand_id
1 'polypeptide(L)'
;MNEEMRTFGYLCPKCGKTVMAARSIFALEASNAEVACACGESALRVSYDGERYHLSIPCGVCGETHTAVCSSERMLHGATALSCGQTGQFACFIGPEGTVEKHLRELAIL
;
A
#
# COMPACT_ATOMS: atom_id res chain seq x y z
N MET A 1 23.36 10.34 -6.13
CA MET A 1 21.96 10.75 -5.99
C MET A 1 21.17 9.63 -5.34
N ASN A 2 20.42 9.96 -4.30
CA ASN A 2 19.60 8.95 -3.65
C ASN A 2 18.29 8.74 -4.42
N GLU A 3 17.95 7.47 -4.63
CA GLU A 3 16.65 7.13 -5.18
C GLU A 3 15.56 7.48 -4.18
N GLU A 4 14.48 8.08 -4.66
CA GLU A 4 13.33 8.30 -3.83
C GLU A 4 12.58 6.99 -3.61
N MET A 5 12.26 6.74 -2.36
CA MET A 5 11.56 5.53 -1.96
C MET A 5 10.17 5.89 -1.43
N ARG A 6 9.21 5.01 -1.73
CA ARG A 6 7.86 5.11 -1.17
C ARG A 6 7.58 3.85 -0.38
N THR A 7 7.02 4.02 0.80
CA THR A 7 6.68 2.90 1.66
C THR A 7 5.20 2.60 1.54
N PHE A 8 4.89 1.32 1.37
CA PHE A 8 3.51 0.81 1.27
C PHE A 8 3.22 -0.03 2.50
N GLY A 9 2.03 0.11 3.05
CA GLY A 9 1.63 -0.68 4.19
C GLY A 9 0.17 -1.09 4.13
N TYR A 10 -0.13 -2.33 4.57
CA TYR A 10 -1.49 -2.82 4.65
C TYR A 10 -1.61 -3.88 5.73
N LEU A 11 -2.83 -4.25 6.06
CA LEU A 11 -3.11 -5.32 7.02
C LEU A 11 -3.49 -6.58 6.25
N CYS A 12 -2.75 -7.67 6.48
CA CYS A 12 -2.99 -8.92 5.77
C CYS A 12 -4.32 -9.54 6.20
N PRO A 13 -5.24 -9.85 5.26
CA PRO A 13 -6.52 -10.47 5.60
C PRO A 13 -6.40 -11.93 6.00
N LYS A 14 -5.27 -12.56 5.74
CA LYS A 14 -5.08 -13.98 6.01
C LYS A 14 -4.41 -14.26 7.35
N CYS A 15 -3.33 -13.54 7.68
CA CYS A 15 -2.61 -13.78 8.93
C CYS A 15 -2.84 -12.68 9.98
N GLY A 16 -3.48 -11.57 9.62
CA GLY A 16 -3.78 -10.48 10.54
C GLY A 16 -2.62 -9.59 10.91
N LYS A 17 -1.45 -9.79 10.30
CA LYS A 17 -0.27 -8.98 10.59
C LYS A 17 -0.17 -7.80 9.64
N THR A 18 0.49 -6.74 10.10
CA THR A 18 0.78 -5.59 9.25
C THR A 18 1.94 -5.93 8.32
N VAL A 19 1.83 -5.46 7.07
CA VAL A 19 2.85 -5.64 6.05
C VAL A 19 3.34 -4.27 5.63
N MET A 20 4.66 -4.07 5.60
CA MET A 20 5.25 -2.80 5.20
C MET A 20 6.52 -3.06 4.39
N ALA A 21 6.66 -2.39 3.26
CA ALA A 21 7.86 -2.47 2.45
C ALA A 21 8.03 -1.21 1.61
N ALA A 22 9.28 -0.87 1.34
CA ALA A 22 9.61 0.28 0.51
C ALA A 22 9.93 -0.17 -0.91
N ARG A 23 9.56 0.67 -1.89
CA ARG A 23 9.89 0.48 -3.30
C ARG A 23 10.36 1.79 -3.88
N SER A 24 11.35 1.75 -4.76
CA SER A 24 11.83 2.96 -5.43
C SER A 24 10.82 3.42 -6.47
N ILE A 25 10.80 4.72 -6.72
CA ILE A 25 9.94 5.29 -7.76
C ILE A 25 10.27 4.70 -9.13
N PHE A 26 11.55 4.46 -9.39
CA PHE A 26 11.96 3.82 -10.64
C PHE A 26 11.35 2.44 -10.82
N ALA A 27 11.32 1.64 -9.75
CA ALA A 27 10.71 0.31 -9.80
C ALA A 27 9.21 0.40 -10.07
N LEU A 28 8.54 1.38 -9.49
CA LEU A 28 7.11 1.58 -9.67
C LEU A 28 6.77 1.98 -11.11
N GLU A 29 7.60 2.80 -11.75
CA GLU A 29 7.36 3.26 -13.12
C GLU A 29 7.82 2.27 -14.19
N ALA A 30 8.87 1.51 -13.90
CA ALA A 30 9.49 0.62 -14.89
C ALA A 30 8.76 -0.71 -15.02
N SER A 31 8.15 -1.19 -13.94
CA SER A 31 7.48 -2.48 -13.93
C SER A 31 6.46 -2.54 -12.80
N ASN A 32 5.71 -3.62 -12.75
CA ASN A 32 4.77 -3.86 -11.65
C ASN A 32 5.54 -4.09 -10.35
N ALA A 33 5.06 -3.51 -9.27
CA ALA A 33 5.62 -3.72 -7.94
C ALA A 33 4.66 -4.55 -7.10
N GLU A 34 5.24 -5.35 -6.20
CA GLU A 34 4.46 -6.21 -5.32
C GLU A 34 5.03 -6.15 -3.90
N VAL A 35 4.15 -6.01 -2.94
CA VAL A 35 4.50 -6.07 -1.51
C VAL A 35 3.77 -7.26 -0.93
N ALA A 36 4.48 -8.38 -0.80
CA ALA A 36 3.90 -9.62 -0.34
C ALA A 36 4.03 -9.77 1.18
N CYS A 37 3.01 -10.38 1.80
CA CYS A 37 3.08 -10.74 3.21
C CYS A 37 3.98 -11.97 3.37
N ALA A 38 4.69 -12.03 4.51
CA ALA A 38 5.57 -13.16 4.81
C ALA A 38 4.80 -14.49 4.88
N CYS A 39 3.49 -14.46 5.14
CA CYS A 39 2.67 -15.68 5.13
C CYS A 39 2.44 -16.26 3.73
N GLY A 40 2.75 -15.50 2.68
CA GLY A 40 2.61 -15.94 1.30
C GLY A 40 1.20 -15.95 0.76
N GLU A 41 0.19 -15.56 1.55
CA GLU A 41 -1.20 -15.66 1.18
C GLU A 41 -1.81 -14.36 0.66
N SER A 42 -1.09 -13.25 0.77
CA SER A 42 -1.59 -11.97 0.27
C SER A 42 -0.44 -11.12 -0.27
N ALA A 43 -0.78 -10.21 -1.20
CA ALA A 43 0.17 -9.26 -1.75
C ALA A 43 -0.56 -8.01 -2.22
N LEU A 44 -0.01 -6.86 -1.89
CA LEU A 44 -0.44 -5.59 -2.47
C LEU A 44 0.30 -5.42 -3.78
N ARG A 45 -0.42 -5.12 -4.85
CA ARG A 45 0.15 -4.96 -6.18
C ARG A 45 -0.07 -3.56 -6.71
N VAL A 46 0.96 -3.03 -7.35
CA VAL A 46 0.94 -1.70 -7.95
C VAL A 46 1.40 -1.82 -9.39
N SER A 47 0.63 -1.28 -10.31
CA SER A 47 1.01 -1.19 -11.72
C SER A 47 0.86 0.24 -12.21
N TYR A 48 1.68 0.62 -13.20
CA TYR A 48 1.66 1.95 -13.78
C TYR A 48 1.34 1.86 -15.26
N ASP A 49 0.33 2.62 -15.71
CA ASP A 49 -0.14 2.57 -17.10
C ASP A 49 0.46 3.69 -17.97
N GLY A 50 1.43 4.45 -17.46
CA GLY A 50 2.01 5.60 -18.12
C GLY A 50 1.42 6.93 -17.69
N GLU A 51 0.30 6.89 -16.98
CA GLU A 51 -0.39 8.09 -16.50
C GLU A 51 -0.80 7.98 -15.05
N ARG A 52 -1.33 6.82 -14.63
CA ARG A 52 -1.84 6.60 -13.28
C ARG A 52 -1.36 5.28 -12.72
N TYR A 53 -1.39 5.19 -11.40
CA TYR A 53 -1.06 3.97 -10.68
C TYR A 53 -2.33 3.21 -10.32
N HIS A 54 -2.35 1.92 -10.62
CA HIS A 54 -3.44 1.02 -10.29
C HIS A 54 -2.99 0.12 -9.15
N LEU A 55 -3.79 0.06 -8.10
CA LEU A 55 -3.47 -0.71 -6.91
C LEU A 55 -4.49 -1.82 -6.68
N SER A 56 -4.00 -2.98 -6.28
CA SER A 56 -4.82 -4.11 -5.83
C SER A 56 -4.44 -4.36 -4.38
N ILE A 57 -5.36 -4.11 -3.46
CA ILE A 57 -5.07 -4.05 -2.02
C ILE A 57 -5.83 -5.15 -1.30
N PRO A 58 -5.14 -6.15 -0.74
CA PRO A 58 -5.79 -7.09 0.16
C PRO A 58 -6.20 -6.35 1.43
N CYS A 59 -7.47 -6.45 1.79
CA CYS A 59 -8.00 -5.68 2.91
C CYS A 59 -8.19 -6.55 4.15
N GLY A 60 -7.40 -6.29 5.20
CA GLY A 60 -7.54 -6.98 6.49
C GLY A 60 -8.74 -6.55 7.30
N VAL A 61 -9.46 -5.53 6.85
CA VAL A 61 -10.65 -5.03 7.54
C VAL A 61 -11.89 -5.80 7.12
N CYS A 62 -12.10 -5.98 5.81
CA CYS A 62 -13.29 -6.70 5.30
C CYS A 62 -12.97 -8.08 4.71
N GLY A 63 -11.70 -8.42 4.55
CA GLY A 63 -11.28 -9.72 4.01
C GLY A 63 -11.27 -9.81 2.49
N GLU A 64 -11.67 -8.75 1.80
CA GLU A 64 -11.71 -8.74 0.33
C GLU A 64 -10.58 -7.90 -0.25
N THR A 65 -10.38 -8.02 -1.58
CA THR A 65 -9.39 -7.21 -2.30
C THR A 65 -10.06 -5.99 -2.88
N HIS A 66 -9.49 -4.82 -2.61
CA HIS A 66 -9.98 -3.56 -3.17
C HIS A 66 -9.04 -3.11 -4.29
N THR A 67 -9.61 -2.41 -5.27
CA THR A 67 -8.83 -1.78 -6.32
C THR A 67 -8.94 -0.26 -6.18
N ALA A 68 -7.85 0.44 -6.49
CA ALA A 68 -7.81 1.88 -6.44
C ALA A 68 -6.94 2.42 -7.56
N VAL A 69 -7.20 3.67 -7.95
CA VAL A 69 -6.41 4.38 -8.95
C VAL A 69 -5.90 5.65 -8.31
N CYS A 70 -4.58 5.86 -8.36
CA CYS A 70 -3.95 7.05 -7.81
C CYS A 70 -3.22 7.81 -8.91
N SER A 71 -3.31 9.15 -8.87
CA SER A 71 -2.52 9.99 -9.76
C SER A 71 -1.04 9.89 -9.38
N SER A 72 -0.16 10.21 -10.33
CA SER A 72 1.28 10.25 -10.06
C SER A 72 1.61 11.19 -8.93
N GLU A 73 0.94 12.34 -8.86
CA GLU A 73 1.17 13.31 -7.80
C GLU A 73 0.88 12.74 -6.41
N ARG A 74 -0.24 12.06 -6.24
CA ARG A 74 -0.59 11.45 -4.96
C ARG A 74 0.35 10.30 -4.60
N MET A 75 0.76 9.52 -5.59
CA MET A 75 1.65 8.39 -5.37
C MET A 75 3.05 8.82 -4.97
N LEU A 76 3.55 9.91 -5.57
CA LEU A 76 4.95 10.31 -5.44
C LEU A 76 5.20 11.39 -4.39
N HIS A 77 4.16 12.06 -3.90
CA HIS A 77 4.30 13.16 -2.95
C HIS A 77 3.43 12.97 -1.73
N GLY A 78 3.97 13.30 -0.56
CA GLY A 78 3.26 13.26 0.69
C GLY A 78 2.84 11.87 1.13
N ALA A 79 1.83 11.80 1.97
CA ALA A 79 1.27 10.55 2.48
C ALA A 79 -0.17 10.40 2.00
N THR A 80 -0.53 9.19 1.64
CA THR A 80 -1.88 8.86 1.17
C THR A 80 -2.40 7.65 1.93
N ALA A 81 -3.66 7.72 2.34
CA ALA A 81 -4.35 6.59 2.96
C ALA A 81 -5.54 6.22 2.09
N LEU A 82 -5.71 4.92 1.85
CA LEU A 82 -6.79 4.39 1.02
C LEU A 82 -7.76 3.64 1.92
N SER A 83 -9.03 4.04 1.88
CA SER A 83 -10.04 3.48 2.77
C SER A 83 -10.72 2.25 2.17
N CYS A 84 -11.18 1.37 3.07
CA CYS A 84 -12.06 0.26 2.72
C CYS A 84 -13.45 0.84 2.42
N GLY A 85 -13.97 0.60 1.22
CA GLY A 85 -15.27 1.13 0.81
C GLY A 85 -16.44 0.55 1.60
N GLN A 86 -16.26 -0.60 2.26
CA GLN A 86 -17.32 -1.25 3.01
C GLN A 86 -17.42 -0.76 4.46
N THR A 87 -16.25 -0.51 5.09
CA THR A 87 -16.20 -0.15 6.51
C THR A 87 -15.83 1.31 6.76
N GLY A 88 -15.25 1.98 5.76
CA GLY A 88 -14.75 3.33 5.90
C GLY A 88 -13.41 3.44 6.61
N GLN A 89 -12.85 2.34 7.11
CA GLN A 89 -11.54 2.35 7.75
C GLN A 89 -10.42 2.32 6.70
N PHE A 90 -9.26 2.85 7.06
CA PHE A 90 -8.13 2.85 6.14
C PHE A 90 -7.54 1.44 6.03
N ALA A 91 -7.33 1.00 4.78
CA ALA A 91 -6.84 -0.35 4.49
C ALA A 91 -5.40 -0.35 3.97
N CYS A 92 -4.92 0.76 3.45
CA CYS A 92 -3.60 0.86 2.85
C CYS A 92 -3.03 2.26 3.09
N PHE A 93 -1.73 2.33 3.34
CA PHE A 93 -1.03 3.59 3.54
C PHE A 93 0.19 3.65 2.61
N ILE A 94 0.40 4.82 2.01
CA ILE A 94 1.54 5.05 1.11
C ILE A 94 2.18 6.37 1.52
N GLY A 95 3.48 6.37 1.74
CA GLY A 95 4.17 7.60 2.10
C GLY A 95 5.55 7.37 2.70
N PRO A 96 6.06 8.34 3.48
CA PRO A 96 7.30 8.16 4.21
C PRO A 96 7.18 7.01 5.21
N GLU A 97 8.27 6.27 5.39
CA GLU A 97 8.28 5.08 6.24
C GLU A 97 7.73 5.32 7.65
N GLY A 98 8.18 6.38 8.31
CA GLY A 98 7.74 6.67 9.67
C GLY A 98 6.24 6.95 9.78
N THR A 99 5.68 7.62 8.79
CA THR A 99 4.24 7.91 8.76
C THR A 99 3.42 6.64 8.53
N VAL A 100 3.86 5.80 7.59
CA VAL A 100 3.19 4.53 7.30
C VAL A 100 3.26 3.60 8.51
N GLU A 101 4.42 3.49 9.13
CA GLU A 101 4.60 2.67 10.33
C GLU A 101 3.66 3.10 11.45
N LYS A 102 3.54 4.40 11.69
CA LYS A 102 2.65 4.92 12.71
C LYS A 102 1.19 4.54 12.46
N HIS A 103 0.72 4.70 11.23
CA HIS A 103 -0.65 4.36 10.88
C HIS A 103 -0.93 2.87 10.99
N LEU A 104 0.04 2.03 10.61
CA LEU A 104 -0.10 0.59 10.74
C LEU A 104 -0.17 0.15 12.20
N ARG A 105 0.59 0.79 13.08
CA ARG A 105 0.52 0.50 14.51
C ARG A 105 -0.86 0.83 15.08
N GLU A 106 -1.42 1.96 14.68
CA GLU A 106 -2.76 2.36 15.10
C GLU A 106 -3.81 1.37 14.61
N LEU A 107 -3.67 0.91 13.37
CA LEU A 107 -4.59 -0.08 12.80
C LEU A 107 -4.51 -1.42 13.51
N ALA A 108 -3.31 -1.86 13.87
CA ALA A 108 -3.10 -3.16 14.52
C ALA A 108 -3.61 -3.22 15.95
N ILE A 109 -3.72 -2.09 16.63
CA ILE A 109 -4.24 -2.01 18.00
C ILE A 109 -5.76 -2.15 18.02
N LEU A 110 -6.42 -1.78 16.95
CA LEU A 110 -7.86 -1.89 16.84
C LEU A 110 -8.30 -3.33 16.56
#